data_10f24ca59225ece603588ce1ef3d929f
#
_entry.id   10f24ca59225ece603588ce1ef3d929f
#
_cell.length_a   1.000
_cell.length_b   1.000
_cell.length_c   1.000
_cell.angle_alpha   90.00
_cell.angle_beta   90.00
_cell.angle_gamma   90.00
#
_symmetry.space_group_name_H-M   'P 1'
#
loop_
_entity.id
_entity.type
_entity.pdbx_description
1 polymer ?
#
loop_
_entity_poly.entity_id
_entity_poly.type
_entity_poly.pdbx_seq_one_letter_code
_entity_poly.pdbx_strand_id
1 'polypeptide(L)'
;MSIKMPEMSLFSKKKTNNFLLDHMIELLLVVLIIALWIVEPVFMTPGNILNVLRNSAMKGVIAYGMCLVIISGEIDLSVGSQVALSAVIVAWVAKHLNDAGIMPLAAGAVVGLLVAILVGLLIGVFHAWARHKFGMPSFIVTLASLNILYGLAAIICGGFPITACYPDWYIFLGTGRIAGIPVPALIFVAVFFVFWFITEKTTLGRQIYAVGGNAEAARL
;
A
#
# COMPACT_ATOMS: atom_id res chain seq x y z
N MET A 1 -45.11 -42.18 25.13
CA MET A 1 -45.23 -40.89 25.84
C MET A 1 -44.22 -39.93 25.18
N SER A 2 -44.68 -39.19 24.18
CA SER A 2 -43.83 -38.34 23.33
C SER A 2 -43.84 -36.93 23.92
N ILE A 3 -42.69 -36.50 24.45
CA ILE A 3 -42.52 -35.14 24.99
C ILE A 3 -42.25 -34.21 23.81
N LYS A 4 -43.26 -33.45 23.39
CA LYS A 4 -43.11 -32.31 22.49
C LYS A 4 -42.35 -31.20 23.22
N MET A 5 -41.11 -30.93 22.81
CA MET A 5 -40.41 -29.72 23.22
C MET A 5 -41.10 -28.51 22.54
N PRO A 6 -41.32 -27.41 23.26
CA PRO A 6 -41.85 -26.20 22.68
C PRO A 6 -40.82 -25.56 21.78
N GLU A 7 -41.22 -25.26 20.53
CA GLU A 7 -40.45 -24.42 19.62
C GLU A 7 -40.17 -23.06 20.26
N MET A 8 -38.94 -22.84 20.57
CA MET A 8 -38.45 -21.56 21.06
C MET A 8 -38.30 -20.59 19.87
N SER A 9 -39.44 -20.03 19.43
CA SER A 9 -39.50 -18.92 18.50
C SER A 9 -39.11 -17.61 19.20
N LEU A 10 -37.89 -17.54 19.68
CA LEU A 10 -37.32 -16.31 20.26
C LEU A 10 -36.30 -15.75 19.29
N PHE A 11 -36.58 -14.51 18.90
CA PHE A 11 -35.84 -13.59 18.08
C PHE A 11 -36.22 -13.50 16.60
N SER A 12 -37.51 -13.24 16.34
CA SER A 12 -37.85 -12.32 15.24
C SER A 12 -37.32 -10.94 15.64
N LYS A 13 -36.05 -10.66 15.39
CA LYS A 13 -35.46 -9.33 15.50
C LYS A 13 -36.17 -8.47 14.46
N LYS A 14 -37.15 -7.67 14.91
CA LYS A 14 -37.79 -6.61 14.14
C LYS A 14 -36.63 -5.77 13.59
N LYS A 15 -36.40 -5.85 12.28
CA LYS A 15 -35.38 -5.09 11.56
C LYS A 15 -35.80 -3.63 11.64
N THR A 16 -35.47 -2.97 12.75
CA THR A 16 -35.65 -1.53 12.90
C THR A 16 -34.70 -0.96 11.85
N ASN A 17 -35.26 -0.32 10.85
CA ASN A 17 -34.53 0.30 9.74
C ASN A 17 -33.85 1.57 10.31
N ASN A 18 -32.78 1.39 11.06
CA ASN A 18 -32.00 2.48 11.64
C ASN A 18 -31.00 2.96 10.57
N PHE A 19 -31.52 3.54 9.47
CA PHE A 19 -30.74 4.12 8.40
C PHE A 19 -29.57 4.97 8.95
N LEU A 20 -29.80 5.74 10.02
CA LEU A 20 -28.79 6.55 10.67
C LEU A 20 -27.66 5.71 11.30
N LEU A 21 -27.96 4.56 11.89
CA LEU A 21 -26.94 3.68 12.48
C LEU A 21 -26.19 2.89 11.41
N ASP A 22 -26.89 2.46 10.37
CA ASP A 22 -26.29 1.70 9.26
C ASP A 22 -25.32 2.58 8.44
N HIS A 23 -25.55 3.91 8.38
CA HIS A 23 -24.74 4.86 7.61
C HIS A 23 -24.05 5.92 8.50
N MET A 24 -23.83 5.62 9.78
CA MET A 24 -23.28 6.59 10.73
C MET A 24 -21.89 7.10 10.32
N ILE A 25 -21.03 6.23 9.79
CA ILE A 25 -19.67 6.57 9.36
C ILE A 25 -19.71 7.51 8.15
N GLU A 26 -20.55 7.22 7.17
CA GLU A 26 -20.73 8.03 5.96
C GLU A 26 -21.30 9.40 6.30
N LEU A 27 -22.31 9.44 7.19
CA LEU A 27 -22.90 10.70 7.67
C LEU A 27 -21.88 11.55 8.43
N LEU A 28 -21.09 10.93 9.30
CA LEU A 28 -20.03 11.62 10.03
C LEU A 28 -18.97 12.17 9.06
N LEU A 29 -18.60 11.41 8.03
CA LEU A 29 -17.67 11.88 6.98
C LEU A 29 -18.24 13.10 6.25
N VAL A 30 -19.52 13.06 5.85
CA VAL A 30 -20.18 14.19 5.17
C VAL A 30 -20.21 15.43 6.07
N VAL A 31 -20.59 15.27 7.34
CA VAL A 31 -20.58 16.36 8.32
C VAL A 31 -19.18 16.95 8.47
N LEU A 32 -18.16 16.10 8.55
CA LEU A 32 -16.76 16.55 8.65
C LEU A 32 -16.32 17.33 7.41
N ILE A 33 -16.66 16.85 6.21
CA ILE A 33 -16.35 17.56 4.95
C ILE A 33 -17.01 18.93 4.91
N ILE A 34 -18.28 19.02 5.28
CA ILE A 34 -19.02 20.30 5.32
C ILE A 34 -18.41 21.24 6.37
N ALA A 35 -18.10 20.74 7.55
CA ALA A 35 -17.48 21.53 8.61
C ALA A 35 -16.12 22.10 8.16
N LEU A 36 -15.26 21.25 7.53
CA LEU A 36 -13.97 21.68 7.02
C LEU A 36 -14.12 22.71 5.88
N TRP A 37 -15.12 22.55 5.02
CA TRP A 37 -15.38 23.53 3.95
C TRP A 37 -15.79 24.90 4.51
N ILE A 38 -16.59 24.94 5.59
CA ILE A 38 -17.01 26.19 6.22
C ILE A 38 -15.84 26.86 6.93
N VAL A 39 -15.02 26.08 7.65
CA VAL A 39 -13.90 26.61 8.45
C VAL A 39 -12.73 27.03 7.55
N GLU A 40 -12.44 26.25 6.50
CA GLU A 40 -11.30 26.49 5.61
C GLU A 40 -11.75 26.41 4.14
N PRO A 41 -12.11 27.54 3.51
CA PRO A 41 -12.61 27.55 2.13
C PRO A 41 -11.64 26.96 1.10
N VAL A 42 -10.32 26.95 1.39
CA VAL A 42 -9.30 26.34 0.52
C VAL A 42 -9.51 24.84 0.42
N PHE A 43 -10.18 24.21 1.42
CA PHE A 43 -10.40 22.77 1.46
C PHE A 43 -11.09 22.22 0.20
N MET A 44 -12.10 22.90 -0.34
CA MET A 44 -12.86 22.49 -1.53
C MET A 44 -12.35 23.11 -2.83
N THR A 45 -11.18 23.76 -2.82
CA THR A 45 -10.61 24.30 -4.08
C THR A 45 -10.16 23.16 -4.99
N PRO A 46 -10.27 23.32 -6.33
CA PRO A 46 -9.79 22.33 -7.30
C PRO A 46 -8.33 21.94 -7.07
N GLY A 47 -7.49 22.90 -6.69
CA GLY A 47 -6.08 22.64 -6.37
C GLY A 47 -5.90 21.68 -5.21
N ASN A 48 -6.65 21.86 -4.13
CA ASN A 48 -6.58 20.97 -2.96
C ASN A 48 -7.18 19.60 -3.27
N ILE A 49 -8.31 19.52 -3.98
CA ILE A 49 -8.89 18.24 -4.40
C ILE A 49 -7.90 17.42 -5.23
N LEU A 50 -7.18 18.07 -6.16
CA LEU A 50 -6.13 17.41 -6.94
C LEU A 50 -4.94 16.97 -6.08
N ASN A 51 -4.59 17.72 -5.03
CA ASN A 51 -3.56 17.30 -4.06
C ASN A 51 -4.01 16.10 -3.23
N VAL A 52 -5.26 16.08 -2.77
CA VAL A 52 -5.85 14.92 -2.07
C VAL A 52 -5.84 13.70 -3.00
N LEU A 53 -6.27 13.85 -4.25
CA LEU A 53 -6.23 12.79 -5.25
C LEU A 53 -4.81 12.25 -5.46
N ARG A 54 -3.83 13.13 -5.61
CA ARG A 54 -2.41 12.76 -5.75
C ARG A 54 -1.92 11.93 -4.56
N ASN A 55 -2.16 12.42 -3.34
CA ASN A 55 -1.68 11.76 -2.12
C ASN A 55 -2.40 10.43 -1.87
N SER A 56 -3.69 10.34 -2.19
CA SER A 56 -4.48 9.11 -2.10
C SER A 56 -4.04 8.09 -3.14
N ALA A 57 -3.74 8.53 -4.36
CA ALA A 57 -3.26 7.66 -5.43
C ALA A 57 -1.92 6.99 -5.08
N MET A 58 -0.97 7.73 -4.50
CA MET A 58 0.31 7.16 -4.05
C MET A 58 0.11 6.04 -3.02
N LYS A 59 -0.75 6.28 -2.03
CA LYS A 59 -1.11 5.26 -1.02
C LYS A 59 -1.88 4.10 -1.63
N GLY A 60 -2.74 4.39 -2.61
CA GLY A 60 -3.54 3.41 -3.32
C GLY A 60 -2.70 2.40 -4.11
N VAL A 61 -1.60 2.84 -4.74
CA VAL A 61 -0.67 1.91 -5.40
C VAL A 61 -0.08 0.90 -4.42
N ILE A 62 0.30 1.36 -3.23
CA ILE A 62 0.79 0.48 -2.16
C ILE A 62 -0.32 -0.47 -1.70
N ALA A 63 -1.54 0.04 -1.57
CA ALA A 63 -2.69 -0.73 -1.12
C ALA A 63 -3.02 -1.91 -2.04
N TYR A 64 -2.79 -1.81 -3.37
CA TYR A 64 -2.97 -2.96 -4.26
C TYR A 64 -2.05 -4.14 -3.90
N GLY A 65 -0.77 -3.87 -3.62
CA GLY A 65 0.15 -4.90 -3.14
C GLY A 65 -0.31 -5.50 -1.81
N MET A 66 -0.73 -4.65 -0.87
CA MET A 66 -1.25 -5.08 0.42
C MET A 66 -2.54 -5.90 0.32
N CYS A 67 -3.41 -5.59 -0.66
CA CYS A 67 -4.59 -6.41 -0.91
C CYS A 67 -4.23 -7.87 -1.21
N LEU A 68 -3.22 -8.14 -2.03
CA LEU A 68 -2.80 -9.50 -2.33
C LEU A 68 -2.28 -10.22 -1.09
N VAL A 69 -1.52 -9.53 -0.24
CA VAL A 69 -1.02 -10.07 1.03
C VAL A 69 -2.18 -10.40 1.97
N ILE A 70 -3.16 -9.50 2.10
CA ILE A 70 -4.34 -9.71 2.96
C ILE A 70 -5.23 -10.84 2.42
N ILE A 71 -5.44 -10.90 1.11
CA ILE A 71 -6.21 -11.99 0.48
C ILE A 71 -5.56 -13.34 0.74
N SER A 72 -4.22 -13.43 0.76
CA SER A 72 -3.52 -14.67 1.10
C SER A 72 -3.55 -15.03 2.60
N GLY A 73 -4.23 -14.23 3.43
CA GLY A 73 -4.35 -14.45 4.88
C GLY A 73 -3.16 -13.96 5.69
N GLU A 74 -2.31 -13.11 5.11
CA GLU A 74 -1.09 -12.60 5.74
C GLU A 74 -1.19 -11.11 6.05
N ILE A 75 -0.30 -10.62 6.94
CA ILE A 75 -0.21 -9.21 7.31
C ILE A 75 1.24 -8.76 7.17
N ASP A 76 1.48 -7.69 6.42
CA ASP A 76 2.80 -7.05 6.32
C ASP A 76 2.78 -5.66 6.98
N LEU A 77 3.37 -5.57 8.17
CA LEU A 77 3.51 -4.31 8.91
C LEU A 77 4.74 -3.51 8.47
N SER A 78 5.64 -4.08 7.68
CA SER A 78 6.89 -3.44 7.28
C SER A 78 6.76 -2.53 6.06
N VAL A 79 5.60 -2.48 5.42
CA VAL A 79 5.37 -1.72 4.17
C VAL A 79 5.82 -0.27 4.26
N GLY A 80 5.53 0.43 5.37
CA GLY A 80 5.96 1.82 5.56
C GLY A 80 7.48 1.98 5.56
N SER A 81 8.19 1.08 6.25
CA SER A 81 9.66 1.09 6.28
C SER A 81 10.29 0.63 4.96
N GLN A 82 9.62 -0.26 4.21
CA GLN A 82 10.05 -0.62 2.85
C GLN A 82 9.96 0.58 1.89
N VAL A 83 8.90 1.38 1.99
CA VAL A 83 8.77 2.62 1.21
C VAL A 83 9.87 3.61 1.56
N ALA A 84 10.14 3.81 2.85
CA ALA A 84 11.22 4.69 3.30
C ALA A 84 12.60 4.20 2.80
N LEU A 85 12.89 2.91 2.96
CA LEU A 85 14.15 2.32 2.49
C LEU A 85 14.29 2.43 0.98
N SER A 86 13.23 2.14 0.21
CA SER A 86 13.23 2.23 -1.25
C SER A 86 13.53 3.66 -1.72
N ALA A 87 12.89 4.66 -1.10
CA ALA A 87 13.14 6.07 -1.41
C ALA A 87 14.60 6.46 -1.15
N VAL A 88 15.16 6.04 0.00
CA VAL A 88 16.55 6.29 0.37
C VAL A 88 17.52 5.60 -0.60
N ILE A 89 17.26 4.34 -0.98
CA ILE A 89 18.08 3.59 -1.95
C ILE A 89 18.14 4.34 -3.29
N VAL A 90 17.00 4.75 -3.83
CA VAL A 90 16.95 5.47 -5.11
C VAL A 90 17.76 6.76 -5.03
N ALA A 91 17.54 7.55 -3.98
CA ALA A 91 18.23 8.82 -3.77
C ALA A 91 19.75 8.63 -3.60
N TRP A 92 20.13 7.69 -2.75
CA TRP A 92 21.52 7.41 -2.44
C TRP A 92 22.30 6.89 -3.65
N VAL A 93 21.75 5.90 -4.37
CA VAL A 93 22.40 5.35 -5.57
C VAL A 93 22.51 6.39 -6.66
N ALA A 94 21.44 7.13 -6.95
CA ALA A 94 21.45 8.17 -7.97
C ALA A 94 22.52 9.24 -7.69
N LYS A 95 22.55 9.72 -6.44
CA LYS A 95 23.49 10.74 -6.03
C LYS A 95 24.93 10.25 -6.05
N HIS A 96 25.22 9.08 -5.47
CA HIS A 96 26.59 8.54 -5.41
C HIS A 96 27.18 8.26 -6.80
N LEU A 97 26.40 7.69 -7.71
CA LEU A 97 26.85 7.43 -9.08
C LEU A 97 27.11 8.71 -9.86
N ASN A 98 26.32 9.76 -9.61
CA ASN A 98 26.51 11.06 -10.23
C ASN A 98 27.72 11.81 -9.65
N ASP A 99 27.84 11.85 -8.31
CA ASP A 99 28.94 12.54 -7.63
C ASP A 99 30.30 11.88 -7.92
N ALA A 100 30.30 10.56 -8.13
CA ALA A 100 31.49 9.81 -8.56
C ALA A 100 31.83 9.99 -10.06
N GLY A 101 31.02 10.71 -10.82
CA GLY A 101 31.22 10.90 -12.27
C GLY A 101 31.04 9.64 -13.11
N ILE A 102 30.42 8.58 -12.54
CA ILE A 102 30.23 7.29 -13.23
C ILE A 102 29.11 7.40 -14.26
N MET A 103 28.00 8.08 -13.91
CA MET A 103 26.87 8.27 -14.82
C MET A 103 26.05 9.51 -14.44
N PRO A 104 25.28 10.08 -15.40
CA PRO A 104 24.39 11.18 -15.13
C PRO A 104 23.31 10.82 -14.10
N LEU A 105 22.84 11.83 -13.34
CA LEU A 105 21.80 11.66 -12.32
C LEU A 105 20.57 10.91 -12.83
N ALA A 106 20.15 11.18 -14.08
CA ALA A 106 19.00 10.53 -14.71
C ALA A 106 19.18 9.00 -14.85
N ALA A 107 20.36 8.56 -15.26
CA ALA A 107 20.69 7.14 -15.37
C ALA A 107 20.89 6.51 -13.99
N GLY A 108 21.54 7.21 -13.07
CA GLY A 108 21.69 6.79 -11.69
C GLY A 108 20.36 6.55 -10.98
N ALA A 109 19.36 7.39 -11.24
CA ALA A 109 18.01 7.21 -10.70
C ALA A 109 17.32 5.94 -11.24
N VAL A 110 17.52 5.59 -12.52
CA VAL A 110 17.01 4.32 -13.09
C VAL A 110 17.68 3.13 -12.40
N VAL A 111 19.00 3.16 -12.24
CA VAL A 111 19.73 2.12 -11.51
C VAL A 111 19.23 2.02 -10.06
N GLY A 112 19.03 3.15 -9.38
CA GLY A 112 18.47 3.20 -8.03
C GLY A 112 17.10 2.57 -7.93
N LEU A 113 16.21 2.82 -8.91
CA LEU A 113 14.89 2.17 -8.99
C LEU A 113 15.01 0.65 -9.14
N LEU A 114 15.88 0.17 -10.01
CA LEU A 114 16.08 -1.28 -10.21
C LEU A 114 16.63 -1.93 -8.93
N VAL A 115 17.57 -1.28 -8.25
CA VAL A 115 18.10 -1.74 -6.95
C VAL A 115 16.99 -1.75 -5.90
N ALA A 116 16.17 -0.71 -5.81
CA ALA A 116 15.07 -0.66 -4.86
C ALA A 116 14.03 -1.77 -5.10
N ILE A 117 13.70 -2.06 -6.36
CA ILE A 117 12.81 -3.18 -6.73
C ILE A 117 13.42 -4.52 -6.32
N LEU A 118 14.70 -4.73 -6.60
CA LEU A 118 15.40 -5.95 -6.21
C LEU A 118 15.43 -6.14 -4.69
N VAL A 119 15.75 -5.07 -3.95
CA VAL A 119 15.75 -5.11 -2.48
C VAL A 119 14.35 -5.40 -1.94
N GLY A 120 13.31 -4.76 -2.48
CA GLY A 120 11.93 -5.04 -2.09
C GLY A 120 11.53 -6.51 -2.34
N LEU A 121 11.92 -7.07 -3.48
CA LEU A 121 11.71 -8.49 -3.80
C LEU A 121 12.44 -9.41 -2.82
N LEU A 122 13.70 -9.12 -2.50
CA LEU A 122 14.49 -9.89 -1.53
C LEU A 122 13.87 -9.84 -0.12
N ILE A 123 13.35 -8.69 0.29
CA ILE A 123 12.64 -8.54 1.58
C ILE A 123 11.39 -9.42 1.59
N GLY A 124 10.59 -9.40 0.51
CA GLY A 124 9.40 -10.26 0.41
C GLY A 124 9.74 -11.75 0.45
N VAL A 125 10.79 -12.17 -0.25
CA VAL A 125 11.30 -13.55 -0.21
C VAL A 125 11.78 -13.91 1.20
N PHE A 126 12.47 -13.00 1.88
CA PHE A 126 12.92 -13.20 3.26
C PHE A 126 11.72 -13.37 4.21
N HIS A 127 10.67 -12.55 4.09
CA HIS A 127 9.47 -12.68 4.92
C HIS A 127 8.79 -14.05 4.72
N ALA A 128 8.62 -14.47 3.47
CA ALA A 128 8.03 -15.76 3.15
C ALA A 128 8.90 -16.93 3.67
N TRP A 129 10.22 -16.85 3.49
CA TRP A 129 11.16 -17.84 4.00
C TRP A 129 11.15 -17.94 5.52
N ALA A 130 11.25 -16.80 6.22
CA ALA A 130 11.27 -16.77 7.69
C ALA A 130 9.97 -17.33 8.27
N ARG A 131 8.81 -16.93 7.71
CA ARG A 131 7.50 -17.46 8.09
C ARG A 131 7.45 -18.99 7.94
N HIS A 132 7.86 -19.49 6.76
CA HIS A 132 7.80 -20.92 6.47
C HIS A 132 8.81 -21.74 7.28
N LYS A 133 10.04 -21.26 7.38
CA LYS A 133 11.14 -21.97 8.06
C LYS A 133 10.93 -22.08 9.56
N PHE A 134 10.44 -21.03 10.20
CA PHE A 134 10.31 -20.95 11.66
C PHE A 134 8.86 -21.13 12.14
N GLY A 135 7.89 -21.26 11.23
CA GLY A 135 6.47 -21.37 11.60
C GLY A 135 5.92 -20.13 12.30
N MET A 136 6.57 -18.97 12.14
CA MET A 136 6.17 -17.73 12.81
C MET A 136 5.01 -17.06 12.08
N PRO A 137 4.06 -16.44 12.80
CA PRO A 137 3.06 -15.58 12.18
C PRO A 137 3.70 -14.43 11.42
N SER A 138 3.14 -14.08 10.24
CA SER A 138 3.69 -13.03 9.36
C SER A 138 3.86 -11.68 10.05
N PHE A 139 2.90 -11.30 10.91
CA PHE A 139 2.96 -10.01 11.61
C PHE A 139 4.19 -9.90 12.53
N ILE A 140 4.68 -11.00 13.13
CA ILE A 140 5.88 -10.97 13.99
C ILE A 140 7.13 -10.72 13.12
N VAL A 141 7.24 -11.44 11.99
CA VAL A 141 8.36 -11.28 11.06
C VAL A 141 8.39 -9.87 10.49
N THR A 142 7.24 -9.37 10.04
CA THR A 142 7.14 -8.04 9.41
C THR A 142 7.26 -6.90 10.42
N LEU A 143 6.81 -7.08 11.68
CA LEU A 143 7.03 -6.11 12.76
C LEU A 143 8.52 -5.97 13.11
N ALA A 144 9.26 -7.07 13.18
CA ALA A 144 10.70 -7.03 13.35
C ALA A 144 11.39 -6.34 12.16
N SER A 145 10.99 -6.70 10.94
CA SER A 145 11.49 -6.08 9.71
C SER A 145 11.20 -4.60 9.64
N LEU A 146 10.05 -4.11 10.13
CA LEU A 146 9.71 -2.70 10.18
C LEU A 146 10.83 -1.89 10.84
N ASN A 147 11.29 -2.32 12.01
CA ASN A 147 12.34 -1.61 12.75
C ASN A 147 13.71 -1.74 12.07
N ILE A 148 14.04 -2.93 11.57
CA ILE A 148 15.32 -3.18 10.88
C ILE A 148 15.41 -2.32 9.62
N LEU A 149 14.39 -2.33 8.76
CA LEU A 149 14.40 -1.61 7.50
C LEU A 149 14.38 -0.10 7.70
N TYR A 150 13.65 0.38 8.72
CA TYR A 150 13.68 1.80 9.08
C TYR A 150 15.04 2.24 9.59
N GLY A 151 15.68 1.43 10.45
CA GLY A 151 17.04 1.65 10.91
C GLY A 151 18.07 1.64 9.77
N LEU A 152 17.96 0.70 8.82
CA LEU A 152 18.81 0.66 7.63
C LEU A 152 18.63 1.92 6.76
N ALA A 153 17.39 2.36 6.54
CA ALA A 153 17.15 3.61 5.82
C ALA A 153 17.82 4.80 6.51
N ALA A 154 17.68 4.90 7.84
CA ALA A 154 18.31 5.98 8.62
C ALA A 154 19.84 5.94 8.55
N ILE A 155 20.45 4.75 8.59
CA ILE A 155 21.91 4.59 8.47
C ILE A 155 22.38 5.04 7.09
N ILE A 156 21.71 4.61 6.02
CA ILE A 156 22.09 4.93 4.63
C ILE A 156 22.01 6.44 4.37
N CYS A 157 21.00 7.13 4.88
CA CYS A 157 20.84 8.58 4.70
C CYS A 157 21.56 9.42 5.78
N GLY A 158 22.22 8.79 6.74
CA GLY A 158 22.88 9.49 7.85
C GLY A 158 21.92 10.24 8.78
N GLY A 159 20.65 9.85 8.81
CA GLY A 159 19.58 10.48 9.59
C GLY A 159 19.02 11.79 8.99
N PHE A 160 19.50 12.21 7.82
CA PHE A 160 19.06 13.44 7.15
C PHE A 160 18.50 13.15 5.74
N PRO A 161 17.55 13.98 5.25
CA PRO A 161 17.06 13.85 3.89
C PRO A 161 18.17 14.01 2.85
N ILE A 162 18.23 13.10 1.88
CA ILE A 162 19.13 13.22 0.73
C ILE A 162 18.49 14.22 -0.24
N THR A 163 19.19 15.33 -0.50
CA THR A 163 18.71 16.41 -1.36
C THR A 163 19.43 16.42 -2.72
N ALA A 164 18.83 17.10 -3.72
CA ALA A 164 19.40 17.25 -5.07
C ALA A 164 19.77 15.91 -5.73
N CYS A 165 18.92 14.89 -5.54
CA CYS A 165 19.18 13.52 -5.94
C CYS A 165 18.23 12.98 -7.01
N TYR A 166 17.26 13.79 -7.47
CA TYR A 166 16.27 13.34 -8.42
C TYR A 166 16.28 14.15 -9.72
N PRO A 167 16.31 13.49 -10.89
CA PRO A 167 16.16 14.15 -12.18
C PRO A 167 14.71 14.62 -12.41
N ASP A 168 14.52 15.56 -13.33
CA ASP A 168 13.23 16.19 -13.60
C ASP A 168 12.12 15.18 -13.97
N TRP A 169 12.46 14.16 -14.76
CA TRP A 169 11.49 13.11 -15.11
C TRP A 169 10.96 12.34 -13.88
N TYR A 170 11.83 12.10 -12.88
CA TYR A 170 11.44 11.41 -11.66
C TYR A 170 10.54 12.30 -10.79
N ILE A 171 10.91 13.58 -10.67
CA ILE A 171 10.08 14.57 -9.97
C ILE A 171 8.71 14.68 -10.65
N PHE A 172 8.67 14.68 -11.99
CA PHE A 172 7.43 14.74 -12.77
C PHE A 172 6.50 13.54 -12.47
N LEU A 173 7.03 12.34 -12.24
CA LEU A 173 6.21 11.18 -11.86
C LEU A 173 5.45 11.38 -10.54
N GLY A 174 6.05 12.09 -9.58
CA GLY A 174 5.44 12.34 -8.27
C GLY A 174 4.61 13.61 -8.16
N THR A 175 4.94 14.65 -8.96
CA THR A 175 4.36 16.00 -8.83
C THR A 175 3.73 16.54 -10.09
N GLY A 176 4.05 15.94 -11.25
CA GLY A 176 3.58 16.39 -12.56
C GLY A 176 2.06 16.25 -12.74
N ARG A 177 1.57 16.96 -13.78
CA ARG A 177 0.18 16.89 -14.22
C ARG A 177 0.12 16.73 -15.73
N ILE A 178 -0.80 15.89 -16.22
CA ILE A 178 -1.12 15.70 -17.62
C ILE A 178 -2.59 16.08 -17.81
N ALA A 179 -2.88 17.05 -18.65
CA ALA A 179 -4.24 17.58 -18.85
C ALA A 179 -4.95 17.99 -17.53
N GLY A 180 -4.18 18.52 -16.55
CA GLY A 180 -4.70 18.92 -15.24
C GLY A 180 -4.79 17.78 -14.22
N ILE A 181 -4.68 16.51 -14.63
CA ILE A 181 -4.75 15.33 -13.75
C ILE A 181 -3.35 15.02 -13.19
N PRO A 182 -3.19 14.79 -11.86
CA PRO A 182 -1.91 14.40 -11.29
C PRO A 182 -1.39 13.08 -11.88
N VAL A 183 -0.10 13.03 -12.26
CA VAL A 183 0.54 11.82 -12.78
C VAL A 183 0.39 10.62 -11.85
N PRO A 184 0.54 10.74 -10.51
CA PRO A 184 0.30 9.63 -9.61
C PRO A 184 -1.11 9.01 -9.71
N ALA A 185 -2.14 9.82 -10.01
CA ALA A 185 -3.49 9.31 -10.22
C ALA A 185 -3.60 8.47 -11.50
N LEU A 186 -2.90 8.87 -12.57
CA LEU A 186 -2.84 8.07 -13.80
C LEU A 186 -2.07 6.77 -13.58
N ILE A 187 -0.96 6.82 -12.84
CA ILE A 187 -0.20 5.62 -12.44
C ILE A 187 -1.08 4.68 -11.60
N PHE A 188 -1.83 5.22 -10.65
CA PHE A 188 -2.75 4.43 -9.82
C PHE A 188 -3.76 3.65 -10.67
N VAL A 189 -4.37 4.31 -11.65
CA VAL A 189 -5.32 3.65 -12.58
C VAL A 189 -4.62 2.61 -13.46
N ALA A 190 -3.43 2.91 -13.97
CA ALA A 190 -2.66 1.95 -14.76
C ALA A 190 -2.29 0.70 -13.94
N VAL A 191 -1.82 0.90 -12.71
CA VAL A 191 -1.48 -0.17 -11.76
C VAL A 191 -2.72 -0.98 -11.38
N PHE A 192 -3.91 -0.35 -11.25
CA PHE A 192 -5.17 -1.08 -11.06
C PHE A 192 -5.39 -2.13 -12.14
N PHE A 193 -5.24 -1.77 -13.42
CA PHE A 193 -5.43 -2.73 -14.51
C PHE A 193 -4.42 -3.87 -14.48
N VAL A 194 -3.17 -3.59 -14.07
CA VAL A 194 -2.14 -4.64 -13.90
C VAL A 194 -2.54 -5.60 -12.79
N PHE A 195 -2.95 -5.10 -11.62
CA PHE A 195 -3.36 -5.93 -10.50
C PHE A 195 -4.66 -6.68 -10.79
N TRP A 196 -5.63 -6.04 -11.44
CA TRP A 196 -6.84 -6.69 -11.92
C TRP A 196 -6.53 -7.85 -12.86
N PHE A 197 -5.62 -7.64 -13.82
CA PHE A 197 -5.19 -8.71 -14.73
C PHE A 197 -4.50 -9.85 -13.98
N ILE A 198 -3.62 -9.55 -13.03
CA ILE A 198 -2.93 -10.56 -12.22
C ILE A 198 -3.95 -11.39 -11.42
N THR A 199 -4.88 -10.73 -10.73
CA THR A 199 -5.85 -11.40 -9.85
C THR A 199 -6.88 -12.23 -10.62
N GLU A 200 -7.43 -11.68 -11.70
CA GLU A 200 -8.57 -12.27 -12.42
C GLU A 200 -8.13 -13.21 -13.56
N LYS A 201 -6.97 -12.95 -14.19
CA LYS A 201 -6.60 -13.62 -15.45
C LYS A 201 -5.40 -14.55 -15.32
N THR A 202 -4.68 -14.55 -14.20
CA THR A 202 -3.46 -15.38 -14.06
C THR A 202 -3.64 -16.55 -13.08
N THR A 203 -2.76 -17.53 -13.19
CA THR A 203 -2.66 -18.64 -12.23
C THR A 203 -2.24 -18.15 -10.86
N LEU A 204 -1.39 -17.11 -10.79
CA LEU A 204 -0.93 -16.51 -9.54
C LEU A 204 -2.10 -15.93 -8.74
N GLY A 205 -3.02 -15.21 -9.38
CA GLY A 205 -4.22 -14.70 -8.71
C GLY A 205 -5.07 -15.84 -8.12
N ARG A 206 -5.32 -16.89 -8.90
CA ARG A 206 -6.08 -18.07 -8.42
C ARG A 206 -5.39 -18.74 -7.23
N GLN A 207 -4.07 -18.86 -7.25
CA GLN A 207 -3.30 -19.41 -6.12
C GLN A 207 -3.41 -18.56 -4.86
N ILE A 208 -3.33 -17.23 -4.98
CA ILE A 208 -3.51 -16.30 -3.85
C ILE A 208 -4.89 -16.49 -3.21
N TYR A 209 -5.95 -16.54 -4.00
CA TYR A 209 -7.30 -16.78 -3.48
C TYR A 209 -7.47 -18.18 -2.88
N ALA A 210 -6.86 -19.20 -3.49
CA ALA A 210 -6.92 -20.57 -2.97
C ALA A 210 -6.24 -20.68 -1.59
N VAL A 211 -5.04 -20.12 -1.46
CA VAL A 211 -4.28 -20.10 -0.19
C VAL A 211 -5.04 -19.33 0.89
N GLY A 212 -5.60 -18.17 0.55
CA GLY A 212 -6.37 -17.35 1.50
C GLY A 212 -7.69 -17.99 1.93
N GLY A 213 -8.32 -18.77 1.03
CA GLY A 213 -9.56 -19.51 1.34
C GLY A 213 -9.31 -20.74 2.22
N ASN A 214 -8.35 -21.58 1.85
CA ASN A 214 -7.92 -22.75 2.63
C ASN A 214 -6.50 -23.16 2.24
N ALA A 215 -5.52 -22.77 3.06
CA ALA A 215 -4.11 -23.04 2.81
C ALA A 215 -3.78 -24.55 2.80
N GLU A 216 -4.54 -25.37 3.52
CA GLU A 216 -4.31 -26.82 3.60
C GLU A 216 -4.82 -27.50 2.32
N ALA A 217 -6.00 -27.14 1.85
CA ALA A 217 -6.52 -27.63 0.58
C ALA A 217 -5.71 -27.14 -0.63
N ALA A 218 -5.09 -25.97 -0.56
CA ALA A 218 -4.27 -25.41 -1.63
C ALA A 218 -2.90 -26.12 -1.79
N ARG A 219 -2.51 -27.00 -0.83
CA ARG A 219 -1.29 -27.80 -0.90
C ARG A 219 -1.47 -29.15 -1.63
N LEU A 220 -2.72 -29.57 -1.81
CA LEU A 220 -3.09 -30.79 -2.54
C LEU A 220 -3.15 -30.55 -4.04
#